data_75c593353d6992d1845136cbbfe8591f
#
_entry.id   75c593353d6992d1845136cbbfe8591f
#
_cell.length_a   1.000
_cell.length_b   1.000
_cell.length_c   1.000
_cell.angle_alpha   90.00
_cell.angle_beta   90.00
_cell.angle_gamma   90.00
#
_symmetry.space_group_name_H-M   'P 1'
#
loop_
_entity.id
_entity.type
_entity.pdbx_description
1 polymer ?
#
loop_
_entity_poly.entity_id
_entity_poly.type
_entity_poly.pdbx_seq_one_letter_code
_entity_poly.pdbx_strand_id
1 'polypeptide(L)'
;MRAKTLACGFLLAAVSLVPASPRAAPQKKDYLTATEADKIRDAETPSKRIKLLLSFAADRIKKLQYELSRPAEGDRRRAERLNGLLNAYTGCVDDAAQLIELGRDKQEDIRDGIREMESRAKEFLAYLEGLAANGPERASYKQTLEDAIEGTRDALQEAEKAAKEIAPPPVRRKR
;
A
#
# COMPACT_ATOMS: atom_id res chain seq x y z
N MET A 1 25.31 66.91 -40.89
CA MET A 1 24.32 66.92 -39.80
C MET A 1 24.05 65.48 -39.37
N ARG A 2 24.45 65.05 -38.21
CA ARG A 2 24.39 63.69 -37.71
C ARG A 2 23.25 63.54 -36.72
N ALA A 3 22.23 62.79 -37.02
CA ALA A 3 21.16 62.44 -36.11
C ALA A 3 21.56 61.17 -35.31
N LYS A 4 21.60 61.28 -33.97
CA LYS A 4 21.81 60.18 -33.03
C LYS A 4 20.45 59.63 -32.59
N THR A 5 20.16 58.40 -32.95
CA THR A 5 19.00 57.65 -32.45
C THR A 5 19.34 56.94 -31.15
N LEU A 6 18.66 57.32 -30.07
CA LEU A 6 18.68 56.63 -28.78
C LEU A 6 17.77 55.39 -28.83
N ALA A 7 18.33 54.23 -28.64
CA ALA A 7 17.58 52.98 -28.47
C ALA A 7 17.27 52.80 -26.98
N CYS A 8 16.01 52.89 -26.62
CA CYS A 8 15.48 52.64 -25.27
C CYS A 8 15.21 51.11 -25.14
N GLY A 9 16.06 50.40 -24.40
CA GLY A 9 15.90 48.96 -24.12
C GLY A 9 14.86 48.76 -23.03
N PHE A 10 13.76 48.14 -23.40
CA PHE A 10 12.71 47.68 -22.48
C PHE A 10 13.12 46.31 -21.91
N LEU A 11 13.48 46.25 -20.64
CA LEU A 11 13.77 45.04 -19.89
C LEU A 11 12.45 44.45 -19.39
N LEU A 12 11.92 43.47 -20.10
CA LEU A 12 10.78 42.67 -19.65
C LEU A 12 11.23 41.65 -18.58
N ALA A 13 10.92 41.96 -17.32
CA ALA A 13 11.06 41.00 -16.24
C ALA A 13 9.92 39.94 -16.32
N ALA A 14 10.25 38.74 -16.78
CA ALA A 14 9.34 37.62 -16.76
C ALA A 14 9.22 37.09 -15.31
N VAL A 15 8.11 37.41 -14.65
CA VAL A 15 7.73 36.84 -13.36
C VAL A 15 7.21 35.43 -13.64
N SER A 16 8.03 34.43 -13.38
CA SER A 16 7.64 33.01 -13.45
C SER A 16 6.68 32.68 -12.29
N LEU A 17 5.38 32.62 -12.60
CA LEU A 17 4.35 32.12 -11.69
C LEU A 17 4.55 30.61 -11.59
N VAL A 18 5.19 30.13 -10.51
CA VAL A 18 5.24 28.70 -10.18
C VAL A 18 3.84 28.29 -9.70
N PRO A 19 3.12 27.39 -10.41
CA PRO A 19 1.84 26.93 -9.91
C PRO A 19 2.10 26.11 -8.63
N ALA A 20 1.56 26.59 -7.50
CA ALA A 20 1.51 25.84 -6.26
C ALA A 20 0.66 24.57 -6.53
N SER A 21 1.30 23.40 -6.56
CA SER A 21 0.60 22.14 -6.64
C SER A 21 -0.37 22.02 -5.47
N PRO A 22 -1.66 21.74 -5.71
CA PRO A 22 -2.61 21.55 -4.62
C PRO A 22 -2.13 20.36 -3.78
N ARG A 23 -1.84 20.62 -2.51
CA ARG A 23 -1.53 19.59 -1.51
C ARG A 23 -2.72 18.64 -1.47
N ALA A 24 -2.56 17.41 -2.00
CA ALA A 24 -3.61 16.43 -2.00
C ALA A 24 -4.13 16.27 -0.57
N ALA A 25 -5.45 16.51 -0.37
CA ALA A 25 -6.10 16.22 0.89
C ALA A 25 -5.86 14.73 1.22
N PRO A 26 -5.70 14.35 2.51
CA PRO A 26 -5.52 12.96 2.87
C PRO A 26 -6.69 12.16 2.32
N GLN A 27 -6.41 11.31 1.34
CA GLN A 27 -7.40 10.48 0.68
C GLN A 27 -8.00 9.56 1.74
N LYS A 28 -9.31 9.68 1.97
CA LYS A 28 -10.03 8.79 2.89
C LYS A 28 -9.81 7.36 2.40
N LYS A 29 -9.18 6.54 3.24
CA LYS A 29 -8.90 5.14 2.92
C LYS A 29 -10.20 4.35 3.04
N ASP A 30 -10.99 4.29 1.98
CA ASP A 30 -12.34 3.68 1.98
C ASP A 30 -12.33 2.16 2.25
N TYR A 31 -11.14 1.53 2.24
CA TYR A 31 -10.98 0.10 2.54
C TYR A 31 -10.82 -0.21 4.04
N LEU A 32 -10.64 0.80 4.90
CA LEU A 32 -10.59 0.65 6.36
C LEU A 32 -11.90 1.12 7.00
N THR A 33 -12.38 0.39 7.97
CA THR A 33 -13.42 0.87 8.86
C THR A 33 -12.88 1.97 9.79
N ALA A 34 -13.76 2.82 10.34
CA ALA A 34 -13.35 3.84 11.30
C ALA A 34 -12.59 3.24 12.50
N THR A 35 -13.06 2.10 13.02
CA THR A 35 -12.41 1.40 14.14
C THR A 35 -11.03 0.85 13.76
N GLU A 36 -10.82 0.38 12.54
CA GLU A 36 -9.51 -0.08 12.07
C GLU A 36 -8.54 1.10 11.91
N ALA A 37 -9.01 2.20 11.34
CA ALA A 37 -8.23 3.43 11.22
C ALA A 37 -7.80 3.98 12.60
N ASP A 38 -8.70 3.93 13.59
CA ASP A 38 -8.39 4.32 14.97
C ASP A 38 -7.31 3.41 15.58
N LYS A 39 -7.43 2.08 15.44
CA LYS A 39 -6.42 1.13 15.91
C LYS A 39 -5.03 1.39 15.30
N ILE A 40 -4.96 1.73 14.00
CA ILE A 40 -3.69 2.06 13.34
C ILE A 40 -3.11 3.35 13.92
N ARG A 41 -3.97 4.38 14.15
CA ARG A 41 -3.55 5.66 14.73
C ARG A 41 -3.01 5.51 16.14
N ASP A 42 -3.66 4.68 16.94
CA ASP A 42 -3.30 4.43 18.35
C ASP A 42 -2.07 3.52 18.50
N ALA A 43 -1.65 2.85 17.41
CA ALA A 43 -0.46 1.99 17.46
C ALA A 43 0.81 2.84 17.60
N GLU A 44 1.56 2.59 18.69
CA GLU A 44 2.71 3.38 19.12
C GLU A 44 3.92 3.29 18.18
N THR A 45 4.09 2.18 17.45
CA THR A 45 5.29 1.93 16.64
C THR A 45 4.92 1.57 15.20
N PRO A 46 5.78 1.91 14.21
CA PRO A 46 5.56 1.51 12.82
C PRO A 46 5.41 -0.01 12.67
N SER A 47 6.20 -0.81 13.37
CA SER A 47 6.05 -2.28 13.36
C SER A 47 4.67 -2.74 13.81
N LYS A 48 4.07 -2.12 14.83
CA LYS A 48 2.70 -2.44 15.28
C LYS A 48 1.67 -2.05 14.20
N ARG A 49 1.84 -0.92 13.52
CA ARG A 49 0.96 -0.49 12.43
C ARG A 49 1.01 -1.46 11.25
N ILE A 50 2.21 -1.87 10.83
CA ILE A 50 2.41 -2.88 9.79
C ILE A 50 1.67 -4.17 10.14
N LYS A 51 1.86 -4.70 11.36
CA LYS A 51 1.18 -5.92 11.82
C LYS A 51 -0.34 -5.80 11.84
N LEU A 52 -0.88 -4.64 12.22
CA LEU A 52 -2.33 -4.38 12.18
C LEU A 52 -2.86 -4.41 10.74
N LEU A 53 -2.21 -3.71 9.81
CA LEU A 53 -2.60 -3.71 8.40
C LEU A 53 -2.59 -5.12 7.82
N LEU A 54 -1.55 -5.92 8.08
CA LEU A 54 -1.48 -7.31 7.64
C LEU A 54 -2.56 -8.19 8.30
N SER A 55 -2.94 -7.92 9.53
CA SER A 55 -4.06 -8.62 10.17
C SER A 55 -5.40 -8.27 9.51
N PHE A 56 -5.59 -7.03 9.09
CA PHE A 56 -6.78 -6.60 8.35
C PHE A 56 -6.79 -7.21 6.94
N ALA A 57 -5.65 -7.28 6.26
CA ALA A 57 -5.52 -7.99 4.99
C ALA A 57 -5.95 -9.47 5.14
N ALA A 58 -5.46 -10.16 6.18
CA ALA A 58 -5.85 -11.54 6.47
C ALA A 58 -7.36 -11.68 6.73
N ASP A 59 -7.99 -10.71 7.39
CA ASP A 59 -9.44 -10.69 7.60
C ASP A 59 -10.21 -10.56 6.25
N ARG A 60 -9.71 -9.75 5.30
CA ARG A 60 -10.30 -9.64 3.95
C ARG A 60 -10.18 -10.95 3.19
N ILE A 61 -9.04 -11.64 3.27
CA ILE A 61 -8.88 -12.99 2.68
C ILE A 61 -9.86 -13.98 3.28
N LYS A 62 -10.05 -14.01 4.61
CA LYS A 62 -11.04 -14.88 5.25
C LYS A 62 -12.47 -14.59 4.79
N LYS A 63 -12.84 -13.32 4.66
CA LYS A 63 -14.14 -12.91 4.13
C LYS A 63 -14.31 -13.31 2.67
N LEU A 64 -13.26 -13.18 1.86
CA LEU A 64 -13.26 -13.62 0.48
C LEU A 64 -13.46 -15.16 0.39
N GLN A 65 -12.76 -15.94 1.21
CA GLN A 65 -12.94 -17.37 1.31
C GLN A 65 -14.38 -17.75 1.67
N TYR A 66 -14.94 -17.07 2.66
CA TYR A 66 -16.33 -17.27 3.08
C TYR A 66 -17.32 -16.95 1.94
N GLU A 67 -17.17 -15.81 1.26
CA GLU A 67 -18.03 -15.47 0.12
C GLU A 67 -17.90 -16.51 -1.01
N LEU A 68 -16.69 -16.96 -1.35
CA LEU A 68 -16.47 -17.96 -2.40
C LEU A 68 -16.99 -19.35 -2.04
N SER A 69 -17.11 -19.70 -0.77
CA SER A 69 -17.67 -20.98 -0.32
C SER A 69 -19.20 -21.04 -0.41
N ARG A 70 -19.89 -19.91 -0.60
CA ARG A 70 -21.35 -19.84 -0.70
C ARG A 70 -21.82 -19.99 -2.15
N PRO A 71 -23.04 -20.55 -2.36
CA PRO A 71 -23.60 -20.59 -3.70
C PRO A 71 -23.77 -19.21 -4.32
N ALA A 72 -23.51 -19.10 -5.62
CA ALA A 72 -23.60 -17.83 -6.38
C ALA A 72 -25.01 -17.49 -6.87
N GLU A 73 -25.95 -18.42 -6.77
CA GLU A 73 -27.25 -18.34 -7.41
C GLU A 73 -28.03 -17.06 -7.02
N GLY A 74 -28.40 -16.25 -8.04
CA GLY A 74 -29.26 -15.08 -7.89
C GLY A 74 -28.62 -13.84 -7.30
N ASP A 75 -27.35 -13.85 -6.90
CA ASP A 75 -26.70 -12.72 -6.25
C ASP A 75 -26.00 -11.77 -7.23
N ARG A 76 -26.75 -10.77 -7.70
CA ARG A 76 -26.26 -9.76 -8.67
C ARG A 76 -25.08 -8.92 -8.15
N ARG A 77 -24.90 -8.79 -6.82
CA ARG A 77 -23.83 -7.96 -6.23
C ARG A 77 -22.61 -8.76 -5.80
N ARG A 78 -22.60 -10.07 -6.08
CA ARG A 78 -21.49 -10.92 -5.65
C ARG A 78 -20.15 -10.50 -6.24
N ALA A 79 -20.11 -10.25 -7.56
CA ALA A 79 -18.88 -9.76 -8.21
C ALA A 79 -18.37 -8.46 -7.59
N GLU A 80 -19.27 -7.52 -7.29
CA GLU A 80 -18.92 -6.26 -6.62
C GLU A 80 -18.30 -6.50 -5.23
N ARG A 81 -18.90 -7.40 -4.44
CA ARG A 81 -18.35 -7.74 -3.10
C ARG A 81 -17.00 -8.43 -3.17
N LEU A 82 -16.81 -9.39 -4.09
CA LEU A 82 -15.53 -10.08 -4.28
C LEU A 82 -14.43 -9.09 -4.67
N ASN A 83 -14.69 -8.23 -5.65
CA ASN A 83 -13.75 -7.17 -6.06
C ASN A 83 -13.51 -6.17 -4.92
N GLY A 84 -14.53 -5.78 -4.17
CA GLY A 84 -14.40 -4.89 -3.01
C GLY A 84 -13.51 -5.49 -1.91
N LEU A 85 -13.61 -6.80 -1.64
CA LEU A 85 -12.75 -7.48 -0.66
C LEU A 85 -11.30 -7.57 -1.14
N LEU A 86 -11.06 -7.86 -2.42
CA LEU A 86 -9.72 -7.87 -2.99
C LEU A 86 -9.09 -6.48 -2.98
N ASN A 87 -9.82 -5.44 -3.40
CA ASN A 87 -9.34 -4.06 -3.34
C ASN A 87 -9.02 -3.63 -1.91
N ALA A 88 -9.85 -4.00 -0.94
CA ALA A 88 -9.61 -3.70 0.46
C ALA A 88 -8.40 -4.47 1.03
N TYR A 89 -8.18 -5.69 0.56
CA TYR A 89 -6.98 -6.46 0.86
C TYR A 89 -5.73 -5.75 0.32
N THR A 90 -5.72 -5.42 -0.99
CA THR A 90 -4.59 -4.75 -1.65
C THR A 90 -4.25 -3.44 -0.94
N GLY A 91 -5.25 -2.60 -0.63
CA GLY A 91 -5.01 -1.35 0.09
C GLY A 91 -4.34 -1.55 1.47
N CYS A 92 -4.67 -2.63 2.19
CA CYS A 92 -3.98 -2.95 3.45
C CYS A 92 -2.52 -3.39 3.24
N VAL A 93 -2.25 -4.16 2.19
CA VAL A 93 -0.88 -4.63 1.86
C VAL A 93 -0.01 -3.46 1.39
N ASP A 94 -0.54 -2.61 0.52
CA ASP A 94 0.16 -1.43 0.00
C ASP A 94 0.53 -0.45 1.11
N ASP A 95 -0.40 -0.17 2.04
CA ASP A 95 -0.11 0.68 3.19
C ASP A 95 0.96 0.09 4.11
N ALA A 96 0.95 -1.23 4.30
CA ALA A 96 1.97 -1.90 5.10
C ALA A 96 3.34 -1.82 4.41
N ALA A 97 3.42 -1.98 3.08
CA ALA A 97 4.63 -1.83 2.29
C ALA A 97 5.15 -0.37 2.35
N GLN A 98 4.26 0.61 2.23
CA GLN A 98 4.63 2.02 2.36
C GLN A 98 5.21 2.35 3.75
N LEU A 99 4.67 1.77 4.83
CA LEU A 99 5.25 1.94 6.17
C LEU A 99 6.63 1.28 6.30
N ILE A 100 6.88 0.17 5.60
CA ILE A 100 8.20 -0.46 5.54
C ILE A 100 9.19 0.45 4.82
N GLU A 101 8.83 0.99 3.66
CA GLU A 101 9.65 1.93 2.90
C GLU A 101 10.02 3.16 3.74
N LEU A 102 9.02 3.80 4.34
CA LEU A 102 9.22 4.97 5.21
C LEU A 102 10.10 4.66 6.43
N GLY A 103 9.91 3.50 7.05
CA GLY A 103 10.69 3.07 8.20
C GLY A 103 12.14 2.75 7.81
N ARG A 104 12.37 2.14 6.64
CA ARG A 104 13.70 1.92 6.07
C ARG A 104 14.41 3.25 5.84
N ASP A 105 13.78 4.20 5.17
CA ASP A 105 14.38 5.49 4.83
C ASP A 105 14.74 6.30 6.09
N LYS A 106 13.96 6.17 7.16
CA LYS A 106 14.21 6.82 8.44
C LYS A 106 15.08 5.99 9.40
N GLN A 107 15.48 4.78 8.99
CA GLN A 107 16.23 3.84 9.84
C GLN A 107 15.51 3.51 11.17
N GLU A 108 14.17 3.44 11.14
CA GLU A 108 13.35 3.08 12.30
C GLU A 108 13.41 1.57 12.58
N ASP A 109 13.13 1.15 13.83
CA ASP A 109 13.10 -0.27 14.18
C ASP A 109 11.78 -0.92 13.70
N ILE A 110 11.77 -1.35 12.43
CA ILE A 110 10.63 -2.03 11.79
C ILE A 110 10.87 -3.51 11.51
N ARG A 111 11.93 -4.11 12.06
CA ARG A 111 12.31 -5.51 11.78
C ARG A 111 11.21 -6.52 12.07
N ASP A 112 10.42 -6.30 13.12
CA ASP A 112 9.28 -7.16 13.44
C ASP A 112 8.14 -7.03 12.43
N GLY A 113 7.93 -5.83 11.89
CA GLY A 113 6.97 -5.58 10.82
C GLY A 113 7.42 -6.23 9.51
N ILE A 114 8.71 -6.12 9.17
CA ILE A 114 9.29 -6.76 8.00
C ILE A 114 9.11 -8.29 8.05
N ARG A 115 9.47 -8.93 9.16
CA ARG A 115 9.30 -10.39 9.34
C ARG A 115 7.85 -10.83 9.19
N GLU A 116 6.92 -10.05 9.74
CA GLU A 116 5.48 -10.32 9.58
C GLU A 116 5.06 -10.19 8.11
N MET A 117 5.52 -9.14 7.40
CA MET A 117 5.24 -8.98 5.97
C MET A 117 5.78 -10.16 5.16
N GLU A 118 7.04 -10.54 5.33
CA GLU A 118 7.63 -11.68 4.60
C GLU A 118 6.87 -12.99 4.81
N SER A 119 6.41 -13.24 6.04
CA SER A 119 5.63 -14.44 6.36
C SER A 119 4.24 -14.39 5.73
N ARG A 120 3.52 -13.31 5.97
CA ARG A 120 2.13 -13.17 5.51
C ARG A 120 2.01 -13.04 4.01
N ALA A 121 2.91 -12.30 3.35
CA ALA A 121 2.87 -12.15 1.90
C ALA A 121 3.02 -13.50 1.19
N LYS A 122 3.87 -14.41 1.68
CA LYS A 122 4.01 -15.77 1.14
C LYS A 122 2.73 -16.59 1.31
N GLU A 123 2.08 -16.51 2.48
CA GLU A 123 0.80 -17.17 2.73
C GLU A 123 -0.30 -16.61 1.80
N PHE A 124 -0.37 -15.30 1.66
CA PHE A 124 -1.35 -14.63 0.80
C PHE A 124 -1.13 -14.96 -0.66
N LEU A 125 0.12 -14.92 -1.16
CA LEU A 125 0.45 -15.29 -2.53
C LEU A 125 0.03 -16.72 -2.84
N ALA A 126 0.35 -17.68 -1.98
CA ALA A 126 -0.05 -19.08 -2.17
C ALA A 126 -1.56 -19.22 -2.33
N TYR A 127 -2.35 -18.49 -1.53
CA TYR A 127 -3.81 -18.50 -1.62
C TYR A 127 -4.32 -17.81 -2.90
N LEU A 128 -3.85 -16.60 -3.21
CA LEU A 128 -4.29 -15.82 -4.36
C LEU A 128 -3.92 -16.50 -5.69
N GLU A 129 -2.72 -17.05 -5.79
CA GLU A 129 -2.28 -17.84 -6.95
C GLU A 129 -3.11 -19.12 -7.11
N GLY A 130 -3.47 -19.77 -6.00
CA GLY A 130 -4.41 -20.90 -6.00
C GLY A 130 -5.78 -20.51 -6.55
N LEU A 131 -6.30 -19.32 -6.18
CA LEU A 131 -7.53 -18.77 -6.75
C LEU A 131 -7.38 -18.42 -8.24
N ALA A 132 -6.24 -17.88 -8.65
CA ALA A 132 -5.97 -17.55 -10.05
C ALA A 132 -5.92 -18.81 -10.92
N ALA A 133 -5.44 -19.94 -10.39
CA ALA A 133 -5.39 -21.21 -11.09
C ALA A 133 -6.77 -21.90 -11.18
N ASN A 134 -7.47 -22.04 -10.05
CA ASN A 134 -8.63 -22.91 -9.93
C ASN A 134 -9.82 -22.30 -9.16
N GLY A 135 -9.83 -20.96 -8.95
CA GLY A 135 -10.89 -20.30 -8.18
C GLY A 135 -12.27 -20.37 -8.86
N PRO A 136 -13.36 -20.51 -8.07
CA PRO A 136 -14.71 -20.42 -8.60
C PRO A 136 -14.99 -19.01 -9.11
N GLU A 137 -15.84 -18.88 -10.14
CA GLU A 137 -16.28 -17.58 -10.69
C GLU A 137 -15.14 -16.60 -11.08
N ARG A 138 -13.94 -17.13 -11.36
CA ARG A 138 -12.72 -16.34 -11.61
C ARG A 138 -12.91 -15.17 -12.58
N ALA A 139 -13.74 -15.33 -13.60
CA ALA A 139 -13.98 -14.28 -14.59
C ALA A 139 -14.55 -13.00 -13.97
N SER A 140 -15.28 -13.09 -12.86
CA SER A 140 -15.94 -11.95 -12.20
C SER A 140 -14.99 -11.05 -11.38
N TYR A 141 -13.80 -11.54 -11.02
CA TYR A 141 -12.81 -10.81 -10.21
C TYR A 141 -11.37 -10.97 -10.71
N LYS A 142 -11.19 -11.43 -11.95
CA LYS A 142 -9.87 -11.78 -12.52
C LYS A 142 -8.87 -10.63 -12.42
N GLN A 143 -9.24 -9.44 -12.92
CA GLN A 143 -8.34 -8.30 -12.96
C GLN A 143 -7.92 -7.86 -11.55
N THR A 144 -8.87 -7.72 -10.65
CA THR A 144 -8.60 -7.32 -9.26
C THR A 144 -7.74 -8.36 -8.51
N LEU A 145 -7.89 -9.65 -8.86
CA LEU A 145 -7.05 -10.72 -8.33
C LEU A 145 -5.62 -10.63 -8.86
N GLU A 146 -5.43 -10.35 -10.16
CA GLU A 146 -4.12 -10.15 -10.77
C GLU A 146 -3.41 -8.94 -10.14
N ASP A 147 -4.10 -7.83 -9.96
CA ASP A 147 -3.59 -6.63 -9.28
C ASP A 147 -3.20 -6.93 -7.81
N ALA A 148 -4.01 -7.73 -7.09
CA ALA A 148 -3.72 -8.15 -5.72
C ALA A 148 -2.47 -9.05 -5.62
N ILE A 149 -2.26 -9.95 -6.59
CA ILE A 149 -1.07 -10.81 -6.66
C ILE A 149 0.17 -9.94 -6.93
N GLU A 150 0.11 -9.03 -7.89
CA GLU A 150 1.21 -8.13 -8.23
C GLU A 150 1.58 -7.25 -7.03
N GLY A 151 0.64 -6.53 -6.43
CA GLY A 151 0.89 -5.69 -5.25
C GLY A 151 1.46 -6.49 -4.06
N THR A 152 1.03 -7.75 -3.88
CA THR A 152 1.60 -8.59 -2.81
C THR A 152 3.05 -9.01 -3.10
N ARG A 153 3.41 -9.26 -4.36
CA ARG A 153 4.79 -9.56 -4.76
C ARG A 153 5.68 -8.34 -4.56
N ASP A 154 5.22 -7.16 -4.94
CA ASP A 154 5.95 -5.92 -4.76
C ASP A 154 6.18 -5.61 -3.27
N ALA A 155 5.15 -5.80 -2.44
CA ALA A 155 5.25 -5.64 -1.00
C ALA A 155 6.26 -6.62 -0.36
N LEU A 156 6.30 -7.88 -0.82
CA LEU A 156 7.29 -8.87 -0.39
C LEU A 156 8.70 -8.46 -0.79
N GLN A 157 8.89 -8.01 -2.03
CA GLN A 157 10.19 -7.55 -2.53
C GLN A 157 10.69 -6.33 -1.74
N GLU A 158 9.82 -5.37 -1.43
CA GLU A 158 10.17 -4.21 -0.62
C GLU A 158 10.56 -4.62 0.81
N ALA A 159 9.86 -5.59 1.42
CA ALA A 159 10.22 -6.12 2.73
C ALA A 159 11.60 -6.80 2.71
N GLU A 160 11.89 -7.62 1.70
CA GLU A 160 13.18 -8.29 1.53
C GLU A 160 14.34 -7.30 1.29
N LYS A 161 14.07 -6.20 0.59
CA LYS A 161 15.02 -5.10 0.40
C LYS A 161 15.28 -4.38 1.73
N ALA A 162 14.23 -3.98 2.44
CA ALA A 162 14.32 -3.31 3.72
C ALA A 162 15.05 -4.17 4.78
N ALA A 163 14.84 -5.49 4.78
CA ALA A 163 15.53 -6.42 5.66
C ALA A 163 17.06 -6.38 5.52
N LYS A 164 17.58 -6.09 4.32
CA LYS A 164 19.01 -5.98 4.02
C LYS A 164 19.61 -4.62 4.36
N GLU A 165 18.80 -3.56 4.28
CA GLU A 165 19.23 -2.17 4.40
C GLU A 165 19.12 -1.61 5.83
N ILE A 166 18.26 -2.20 6.69
CA ILE A 166 18.11 -1.75 8.07
C ILE A 166 19.25 -2.26 8.92
N ALA A 167 19.93 -1.34 9.60
CA ALA A 167 21.04 -1.64 10.49
C ALA A 167 20.66 -2.65 11.59
N PRO A 168 21.56 -3.61 11.94
CA PRO A 168 21.31 -4.54 13.04
C PRO A 168 21.16 -3.78 14.37
N PRO A 169 20.40 -4.33 15.34
CA PRO A 169 20.25 -3.71 16.64
C PRO A 169 21.61 -3.55 17.33
N PRO A 170 21.82 -2.45 18.07
CA PRO A 170 23.05 -2.27 18.81
C PRO A 170 23.25 -3.44 19.79
N VAL A 171 24.38 -4.11 19.68
CA VAL A 171 24.72 -5.23 20.56
C VAL A 171 24.90 -4.68 21.97
N ARG A 172 23.97 -4.97 22.90
CA ARG A 172 24.17 -4.70 24.33
C ARG A 172 25.34 -5.53 24.81
N ARG A 173 26.52 -4.94 24.92
CA ARG A 173 27.62 -5.56 25.68
C ARG A 173 27.13 -5.74 27.13
N LYS A 174 26.94 -6.97 27.56
CA LYS A 174 26.76 -7.28 29.00
C LYS A 174 28.05 -6.82 29.70
N ARG A 175 27.94 -5.83 30.60
CA ARG A 175 28.97 -5.48 31.55
C ARG A 175 29.01 -6.52 32.67
#